data_9868d5d5e560894f6460addcb8d4bfd4
#
_entry.id   9868d5d5e560894f6460addcb8d4bfd4
#
_cell.length_a   1.000
_cell.length_b   1.000
_cell.length_c   1.000
_cell.angle_alpha   90.00
_cell.angle_beta   90.00
_cell.angle_gamma   90.00
#
_symmetry.space_group_name_H-M   'P 1'
#
loop_
_entity.id
_entity.type
_entity.pdbx_description
1 polymer ?
#
loop_
_entity_poly.entity_id
_entity_poly.type
_entity_poly.pdbx_seq_one_letter_code
_entity_poly.pdbx_strand_id
1 'polypeptide(L)'
;MTDPHDAIIDRLLPLIPRLGWTGRALAEAAGDAALAENAFPRGVRDAIAAWSALADRRMAEAAAAEGLEGLKVPARIRRVIAIRLEQAQPHKPALRDALGLLALPWNVLLSARLTAATVSAMWYAAGDKSADMSWYTRRATLAAIYGTTLAFWLRDPSPDLAKTLEFLDRRLADHARLHRIIP
;
A
#
# COMPACT_ATOMS: atom_id res chain seq x y z
N MET A 1 1.22 22.15 4.21
CA MET A 1 0.07 22.15 5.14
C MET A 1 -0.43 20.71 5.18
N THR A 2 -0.28 20.03 6.31
CA THR A 2 -0.67 18.62 6.47
C THR A 2 -2.20 18.53 6.43
N ASP A 3 -2.76 17.61 5.66
CA ASP A 3 -4.20 17.35 5.63
C ASP A 3 -4.65 16.95 7.06
N PRO A 4 -5.72 17.52 7.60
CA PRO A 4 -6.26 17.15 8.91
C PRO A 4 -6.53 15.63 9.03
N HIS A 5 -6.95 14.98 7.95
CA HIS A 5 -7.16 13.53 7.90
C HIS A 5 -5.86 12.75 8.13
N ASP A 6 -4.75 13.22 7.54
CA ASP A 6 -3.44 12.57 7.69
C ASP A 6 -2.99 12.58 9.17
N ALA A 7 -3.21 13.70 9.87
CA ALA A 7 -2.88 13.81 11.28
C ALA A 7 -3.73 12.87 12.16
N ILE A 8 -5.01 12.65 11.81
CA ILE A 8 -5.85 11.67 12.50
C ILE A 8 -5.34 10.25 12.24
N ILE A 9 -5.00 9.92 10.98
CA ILE A 9 -4.45 8.59 10.64
C ILE A 9 -3.16 8.32 11.39
N ASP A 10 -2.24 9.29 11.48
CA ASP A 10 -0.97 9.11 12.20
C ASP A 10 -1.19 8.84 13.69
N ARG A 11 -2.21 9.45 14.31
CA ARG A 11 -2.59 9.16 15.70
C ARG A 11 -3.34 7.83 15.85
N LEU A 12 -4.09 7.42 14.82
CA LEU A 12 -4.89 6.20 14.82
C LEU A 12 -4.04 4.94 14.79
N LEU A 13 -3.03 4.91 13.92
CA LEU A 13 -2.24 3.69 13.66
C LEU A 13 -1.61 3.07 14.92
N PRO A 14 -1.02 3.84 15.86
CA PRO A 14 -0.51 3.30 17.11
C PRO A 14 -1.57 2.73 18.05
N LEU A 15 -2.85 3.13 17.89
CA LEU A 15 -3.97 2.65 18.71
C LEU A 15 -4.52 1.31 18.23
N ILE A 16 -4.34 0.97 16.94
CA ILE A 16 -4.93 -0.23 16.33
C ILE A 16 -4.52 -1.53 17.04
N PRO A 17 -3.26 -1.76 17.44
CA PRO A 17 -2.91 -3.00 18.13
C PRO A 17 -3.69 -3.23 19.43
N ARG A 18 -4.16 -2.18 20.08
CA ARG A 18 -4.92 -2.23 21.35
C ARG A 18 -6.43 -2.17 21.15
N LEU A 19 -6.91 -1.33 20.22
CA LEU A 19 -8.33 -1.04 20.06
C LEU A 19 -8.94 -1.65 18.81
N GLY A 20 -8.12 -2.18 17.91
CA GLY A 20 -8.53 -2.62 16.59
C GLY A 20 -9.01 -1.45 15.70
N TRP A 21 -9.43 -1.77 14.49
CA TRP A 21 -10.11 -0.84 13.60
C TRP A 21 -11.56 -0.66 14.05
N THR A 22 -11.81 0.27 14.97
CA THR A 22 -13.12 0.51 15.60
C THR A 22 -13.48 1.98 15.62
N GLY A 23 -14.79 2.30 15.76
CA GLY A 23 -15.25 3.68 15.96
C GLY A 23 -14.65 4.32 17.21
N ARG A 24 -14.39 3.53 18.26
CA ARG A 24 -13.71 4.02 19.47
C ARG A 24 -12.27 4.46 19.18
N ALA A 25 -11.52 3.68 18.40
CA ALA A 25 -10.16 4.07 18.01
C ALA A 25 -10.16 5.35 17.16
N LEU A 26 -11.13 5.50 16.25
CA LEU A 26 -11.32 6.71 15.45
C LEU A 26 -11.61 7.94 16.31
N ALA A 27 -12.55 7.82 17.27
CA ALA A 27 -12.89 8.91 18.18
C ALA A 27 -11.70 9.32 19.06
N GLU A 28 -10.94 8.35 19.59
CA GLU A 28 -9.73 8.60 20.37
C GLU A 28 -8.65 9.32 19.52
N ALA A 29 -8.45 8.89 18.27
CA ALA A 29 -7.50 9.51 17.35
C ALA A 29 -7.90 10.91 16.88
N ALA A 30 -9.19 11.15 16.67
CA ALA A 30 -9.72 12.45 16.23
C ALA A 30 -9.81 13.46 17.37
N GLY A 31 -9.91 13.01 18.62
CA GLY A 31 -10.13 13.82 19.81
C GLY A 31 -11.55 13.74 20.35
N ASP A 32 -12.53 13.52 19.48
CA ASP A 32 -13.93 13.22 19.83
C ASP A 32 -14.66 12.48 18.70
N ALA A 33 -15.88 11.98 19.00
CA ALA A 33 -16.67 11.19 18.07
C ALA A 33 -17.20 12.01 16.89
N ALA A 34 -17.59 13.27 17.09
CA ALA A 34 -18.14 14.12 16.04
C ALA A 34 -17.06 14.48 15.00
N LEU A 35 -15.83 14.77 15.46
CA LEU A 35 -14.69 14.98 14.56
C LEU A 35 -14.36 13.71 13.77
N ALA A 36 -14.44 12.53 14.41
CA ALA A 36 -14.23 11.26 13.73
C ALA A 36 -15.29 11.00 12.64
N GLU A 37 -16.57 11.24 12.92
CA GLU A 37 -17.66 11.10 11.97
C GLU A 37 -17.55 12.09 10.80
N ASN A 38 -17.19 13.34 11.08
CA ASN A 38 -16.96 14.34 10.03
C ASN A 38 -15.78 13.96 9.11
N ALA A 39 -14.68 13.45 9.69
CA ALA A 39 -13.51 13.04 8.92
C ALA A 39 -13.76 11.74 8.14
N PHE A 40 -14.46 10.79 8.74
CA PHE A 40 -14.68 9.45 8.19
C PHE A 40 -16.16 9.05 8.27
N PRO A 41 -17.04 9.60 7.40
CA PRO A 41 -18.50 9.38 7.47
C PRO A 41 -18.93 7.90 7.40
N ARG A 42 -18.15 7.05 6.72
CA ARG A 42 -18.37 5.59 6.67
C ARG A 42 -17.48 4.84 7.67
N GLY A 43 -16.96 5.56 8.68
CA GLY A 43 -16.17 5.02 9.77
C GLY A 43 -14.85 4.38 9.32
N VAL A 44 -14.60 3.17 9.83
CA VAL A 44 -13.35 2.43 9.61
C VAL A 44 -13.00 2.24 8.13
N ARG A 45 -14.00 2.07 7.26
CA ARG A 45 -13.76 1.89 5.81
C ARG A 45 -13.12 3.13 5.18
N ASP A 46 -13.58 4.31 5.57
CA ASP A 46 -13.01 5.58 5.09
C ASP A 46 -11.61 5.80 5.67
N ALA A 47 -11.41 5.47 6.94
CA ALA A 47 -10.10 5.57 7.57
C ALA A 47 -9.06 4.64 6.91
N ILE A 48 -9.42 3.39 6.59
CA ILE A 48 -8.55 2.47 5.85
C ILE A 48 -8.24 3.02 4.45
N ALA A 49 -9.25 3.59 3.75
CA ALA A 49 -9.05 4.20 2.44
C ALA A 49 -8.14 5.43 2.51
N ALA A 50 -8.33 6.30 3.51
CA ALA A 50 -7.49 7.47 3.75
C ALA A 50 -6.04 7.05 4.08
N TRP A 51 -5.85 6.04 4.92
CA TRP A 51 -4.52 5.50 5.20
C TRP A 51 -3.83 4.95 3.96
N SER A 52 -4.55 4.17 3.14
CA SER A 52 -4.00 3.67 1.87
C SER A 52 -3.52 4.81 0.98
N ALA A 53 -4.35 5.86 0.81
CA ALA A 53 -4.02 7.03 0.00
C ALA A 53 -2.83 7.83 0.58
N LEU A 54 -2.77 8.03 1.91
CA LEU A 54 -1.65 8.67 2.60
C LEU A 54 -0.35 7.91 2.37
N ALA A 55 -0.39 6.58 2.52
CA ALA A 55 0.78 5.74 2.34
C ALA A 55 1.24 5.71 0.86
N ASP A 56 0.33 5.81 -0.10
CA ASP A 56 0.67 5.92 -1.53
C ASP A 56 1.34 7.28 -1.84
N ARG A 57 0.86 8.38 -1.25
CA ARG A 57 1.53 9.70 -1.35
C ARG A 57 2.92 9.69 -0.75
N ARG A 58 3.07 9.20 0.48
CA ARG A 58 4.38 9.11 1.17
C ARG A 58 5.39 8.24 0.41
N MET A 59 4.92 7.14 -0.16
CA MET A 59 5.74 6.29 -1.04
C MET A 59 6.24 7.07 -2.27
N ALA A 60 5.33 7.79 -2.95
CA ALA A 60 5.68 8.57 -4.14
C ALA A 60 6.66 9.72 -3.80
N GLU A 61 6.45 10.42 -2.69
CA GLU A 61 7.34 11.48 -2.20
C GLU A 61 8.75 10.92 -1.89
N ALA A 62 8.83 9.77 -1.20
CA ALA A 62 10.10 9.12 -0.89
C ALA A 62 10.82 8.64 -2.16
N ALA A 63 10.09 8.06 -3.11
CA ALA A 63 10.65 7.63 -4.39
C ALA A 63 11.20 8.81 -5.20
N ALA A 64 10.48 9.95 -5.20
CA ALA A 64 10.93 11.18 -5.85
C ALA A 64 12.18 11.77 -5.17
N ALA A 65 12.24 11.74 -3.85
CA ALA A 65 13.38 12.22 -3.08
C ALA A 65 14.66 11.38 -3.30
N GLU A 66 14.50 10.08 -3.60
CA GLU A 66 15.63 9.18 -3.91
C GLU A 66 16.17 9.35 -5.34
N GLY A 67 15.41 9.95 -6.27
CA GLY A 67 15.88 10.19 -7.64
C GLY A 67 16.08 8.89 -8.42
N LEU A 68 15.01 8.15 -8.67
CA LEU A 68 15.07 6.81 -9.29
C LEU A 68 15.31 6.83 -10.82
N GLU A 69 15.41 7.99 -11.47
CA GLU A 69 15.45 8.15 -12.94
C GLU A 69 16.63 7.43 -13.60
N GLY A 70 17.77 7.31 -12.89
CA GLY A 70 18.96 6.58 -13.37
C GLY A 70 18.80 5.06 -13.42
N LEU A 71 17.76 4.50 -12.79
CA LEU A 71 17.54 3.06 -12.74
C LEU A 71 16.68 2.58 -13.91
N LYS A 72 16.86 1.29 -14.30
CA LYS A 72 15.95 0.61 -15.23
C LYS A 72 14.58 0.40 -14.58
N VAL A 73 13.49 0.37 -15.37
CA VAL A 73 12.11 0.24 -14.89
C VAL A 73 11.90 -0.89 -13.87
N PRO A 74 12.40 -2.13 -14.06
CA PRO A 74 12.25 -3.19 -13.06
C PRO A 74 12.88 -2.84 -11.70
N ALA A 75 14.05 -2.18 -11.71
CA ALA A 75 14.74 -1.76 -10.49
C ALA A 75 13.98 -0.62 -9.79
N ARG A 76 13.37 0.31 -10.55
CA ARG A 76 12.50 1.36 -9.99
C ARG A 76 11.28 0.74 -9.31
N ILE A 77 10.58 -0.17 -9.98
CA ILE A 77 9.42 -0.89 -9.41
C ILE A 77 9.82 -1.63 -8.13
N ARG A 78 10.94 -2.34 -8.16
CA ARG A 78 11.48 -3.01 -6.96
C ARG A 78 11.68 -2.03 -5.81
N ARG A 79 12.31 -0.88 -6.08
CA ARG A 79 12.59 0.13 -5.03
C ARG A 79 11.30 0.76 -4.50
N VAL A 80 10.35 1.09 -5.36
CA VAL A 80 9.04 1.65 -4.97
C VAL A 80 8.28 0.68 -4.06
N ILE A 81 8.26 -0.63 -4.38
CA ILE A 81 7.65 -1.64 -3.51
C ILE A 81 8.40 -1.71 -2.17
N ALA A 82 9.73 -1.67 -2.18
CA ALA A 82 10.54 -1.70 -0.96
C ALA A 82 10.21 -0.50 -0.05
N ILE A 83 10.18 0.73 -0.59
CA ILE A 83 9.79 1.94 0.14
C ILE A 83 8.40 1.77 0.79
N ARG A 84 7.43 1.23 0.04
CA ARG A 84 6.07 1.02 0.55
C ARG A 84 6.03 0.06 1.73
N LEU A 85 6.82 -1.02 1.69
CA LEU A 85 6.93 -1.99 2.77
C LEU A 85 7.73 -1.45 3.97
N GLU A 86 8.80 -0.71 3.72
CA GLU A 86 9.60 -0.03 4.75
C GLU A 86 8.73 0.92 5.57
N GLN A 87 7.91 1.74 4.90
CA GLN A 87 6.97 2.66 5.56
C GLN A 87 5.85 1.93 6.32
N ALA A 88 5.45 0.75 5.87
CA ALA A 88 4.42 -0.06 6.52
C ALA A 88 4.95 -0.90 7.70
N GLN A 89 6.27 -1.09 7.80
CA GLN A 89 6.90 -1.97 8.80
C GLN A 89 6.47 -1.65 10.25
N PRO A 90 6.44 -0.39 10.71
CA PRO A 90 5.99 -0.06 12.08
C PRO A 90 4.51 -0.39 12.33
N HIS A 91 3.71 -0.50 11.25
CA HIS A 91 2.26 -0.66 11.29
C HIS A 91 1.80 -2.03 10.76
N LYS A 92 2.71 -3.01 10.73
CA LYS A 92 2.43 -4.35 10.19
C LYS A 92 1.20 -5.04 10.82
N PRO A 93 0.98 -4.99 12.14
CA PRO A 93 -0.25 -5.53 12.74
C PRO A 93 -1.50 -4.80 12.24
N ALA A 94 -1.50 -3.47 12.22
CA ALA A 94 -2.62 -2.68 11.74
C ALA A 94 -2.96 -2.97 10.27
N LEU A 95 -1.94 -3.18 9.43
CA LEU A 95 -2.14 -3.55 8.02
C LEU A 95 -2.74 -4.94 7.88
N ARG A 96 -2.29 -5.90 8.68
CA ARG A 96 -2.88 -7.26 8.68
C ARG A 96 -4.36 -7.22 8.99
N ASP A 97 -4.75 -6.46 10.02
CA ASP A 97 -6.15 -6.34 10.43
C ASP A 97 -6.99 -5.60 9.38
N ALA A 98 -6.45 -4.53 8.78
CA ALA A 98 -7.11 -3.82 7.69
C ALA A 98 -7.36 -4.73 6.48
N LEU A 99 -6.38 -5.55 6.08
CA LEU A 99 -6.53 -6.51 4.99
C LEU A 99 -7.55 -7.60 5.32
N GLY A 100 -7.63 -8.04 6.58
CA GLY A 100 -8.69 -8.94 7.05
C GLY A 100 -10.08 -8.34 6.85
N LEU A 101 -10.26 -7.06 7.20
CA LEU A 101 -11.52 -6.34 6.96
C LEU A 101 -11.82 -6.16 5.46
N LEU A 102 -10.81 -5.84 4.66
CA LEU A 102 -10.95 -5.67 3.21
C LEU A 102 -11.24 -6.99 2.47
N ALA A 103 -10.89 -8.13 3.05
CA ALA A 103 -11.20 -9.46 2.50
C ALA A 103 -12.68 -9.87 2.68
N LEU A 104 -13.46 -9.16 3.48
CA LEU A 104 -14.88 -9.44 3.68
C LEU A 104 -15.68 -9.19 2.39
N PRO A 105 -16.67 -10.02 2.04
CA PRO A 105 -17.39 -9.96 0.77
C PRO A 105 -17.96 -8.57 0.43
N TRP A 106 -18.47 -7.84 1.42
CA TRP A 106 -19.04 -6.50 1.23
C TRP A 106 -17.99 -5.38 1.05
N ASN A 107 -16.71 -5.71 1.20
CA ASN A 107 -15.59 -4.79 0.99
C ASN A 107 -14.81 -5.07 -0.31
N VAL A 108 -15.19 -6.06 -1.11
CA VAL A 108 -14.46 -6.46 -2.33
C VAL A 108 -14.26 -5.30 -3.29
N LEU A 109 -15.29 -4.48 -3.53
CA LEU A 109 -15.16 -3.31 -4.41
C LEU A 109 -14.21 -2.25 -3.86
N LEU A 110 -14.24 -2.02 -2.54
CA LEU A 110 -13.29 -1.12 -1.89
C LEU A 110 -11.87 -1.68 -2.00
N SER A 111 -11.68 -2.96 -1.68
CA SER A 111 -10.38 -3.64 -1.79
C SER A 111 -9.80 -3.53 -3.20
N ALA A 112 -10.60 -3.84 -4.22
CA ALA A 112 -10.18 -3.72 -5.62
C ALA A 112 -9.79 -2.29 -6.00
N ARG A 113 -10.58 -1.29 -5.57
CA ARG A 113 -10.30 0.13 -5.82
C ARG A 113 -8.98 0.57 -5.16
N LEU A 114 -8.76 0.22 -3.89
CA LEU A 114 -7.54 0.57 -3.17
C LEU A 114 -6.31 -0.10 -3.81
N THR A 115 -6.42 -1.38 -4.17
CA THR A 115 -5.35 -2.10 -4.87
C THR A 115 -5.00 -1.43 -6.20
N ALA A 116 -6.00 -1.09 -7.01
CA ALA A 116 -5.80 -0.41 -8.30
C ALA A 116 -5.15 0.98 -8.13
N ALA A 117 -5.56 1.74 -7.11
CA ALA A 117 -4.98 3.05 -6.79
C ALA A 117 -3.50 2.91 -6.39
N THR A 118 -3.18 2.02 -5.44
CA THR A 118 -1.81 1.76 -4.98
C THR A 118 -0.91 1.32 -6.12
N VAL A 119 -1.36 0.38 -6.96
CA VAL A 119 -0.58 -0.09 -8.10
C VAL A 119 -0.35 1.02 -9.13
N SER A 120 -1.34 1.86 -9.37
CA SER A 120 -1.19 3.04 -10.23
C SER A 120 -0.18 4.04 -9.65
N ALA A 121 -0.25 4.31 -8.34
CA ALA A 121 0.71 5.17 -7.65
C ALA A 121 2.15 4.62 -7.75
N MET A 122 2.33 3.31 -7.61
CA MET A 122 3.63 2.64 -7.79
C MET A 122 4.19 2.82 -9.19
N TRP A 123 3.37 2.65 -10.24
CA TRP A 123 3.80 2.86 -11.61
C TRP A 123 4.18 4.32 -11.89
N TYR A 124 3.37 5.28 -11.41
CA TYR A 124 3.71 6.72 -11.53
C TYR A 124 5.00 7.05 -10.80
N ALA A 125 5.19 6.56 -9.57
CA ALA A 125 6.42 6.75 -8.80
C ALA A 125 7.64 6.12 -9.47
N ALA A 126 7.46 5.03 -10.24
CA ALA A 126 8.49 4.41 -11.05
C ALA A 126 8.75 5.15 -12.38
N GLY A 127 8.04 6.25 -12.67
CA GLY A 127 8.23 7.08 -13.86
C GLY A 127 7.51 6.59 -15.12
N ASP A 128 6.54 5.67 -15.00
CA ASP A 128 5.71 5.25 -16.15
C ASP A 128 4.63 6.29 -16.44
N LYS A 129 4.72 6.91 -17.61
CA LYS A 129 3.75 7.88 -18.14
C LYS A 129 2.94 7.31 -19.32
N SER A 130 3.04 6.01 -19.59
CA SER A 130 2.36 5.37 -20.72
C SER A 130 0.84 5.29 -20.49
N ALA A 131 0.08 5.52 -21.58
CA ALA A 131 -1.37 5.45 -21.60
C ALA A 131 -1.88 4.47 -22.69
N ASP A 132 -1.06 3.51 -23.09
CA ASP A 132 -1.35 2.53 -24.13
C ASP A 132 -2.12 1.28 -23.63
N MET A 133 -2.51 0.38 -24.56
CA MET A 133 -3.20 -0.88 -24.21
C MET A 133 -2.43 -1.75 -23.19
N SER A 134 -1.11 -1.64 -23.13
CA SER A 134 -0.26 -2.35 -22.17
C SER A 134 -0.43 -1.83 -20.73
N TRP A 135 -1.07 -0.66 -20.55
CA TRP A 135 -1.34 -0.02 -19.27
C TRP A 135 -2.07 -0.95 -18.28
N TYR A 136 -3.14 -1.61 -18.75
CA TYR A 136 -3.94 -2.52 -17.92
C TYR A 136 -3.17 -3.78 -17.54
N THR A 137 -2.47 -4.39 -18.50
CA THR A 137 -1.70 -5.63 -18.29
C THR A 137 -0.57 -5.40 -17.29
N ARG A 138 0.18 -4.30 -17.42
CA ARG A 138 1.26 -3.95 -16.49
C ARG A 138 0.76 -3.76 -15.07
N ARG A 139 -0.40 -3.09 -14.91
CA ARG A 139 -1.00 -2.89 -13.57
C ARG A 139 -1.53 -4.17 -12.97
N ALA A 140 -2.18 -5.03 -13.74
CA ALA A 140 -2.62 -6.35 -13.27
C ALA A 140 -1.43 -7.21 -12.82
N THR A 141 -0.36 -7.23 -13.60
CA THR A 141 0.87 -7.93 -13.24
C THR A 141 1.49 -7.38 -11.96
N LEU A 142 1.60 -6.06 -11.84
CA LEU A 142 2.16 -5.46 -10.64
C LEU A 142 1.27 -5.71 -9.43
N ALA A 143 -0.06 -5.73 -9.58
CA ALA A 143 -0.99 -6.08 -8.51
C ALA A 143 -0.73 -7.51 -8.00
N ALA A 144 -0.49 -8.47 -8.89
CA ALA A 144 -0.18 -9.85 -8.53
C ALA A 144 1.20 -9.95 -7.82
N ILE A 145 2.22 -9.29 -8.35
CA ILE A 145 3.57 -9.28 -7.74
C ILE A 145 3.52 -8.61 -6.36
N TYR A 146 2.93 -7.43 -6.25
CA TYR A 146 2.81 -6.71 -4.98
C TYR A 146 1.95 -7.48 -3.98
N GLY A 147 0.79 -7.97 -4.38
CA GLY A 147 -0.12 -8.72 -3.51
C GLY A 147 0.52 -10.00 -2.94
N THR A 148 1.23 -10.77 -3.78
CA THR A 148 1.95 -11.96 -3.32
C THR A 148 3.14 -11.62 -2.42
N THR A 149 3.85 -10.53 -2.71
CA THR A 149 4.95 -10.03 -1.86
C THR A 149 4.42 -9.54 -0.51
N LEU A 150 3.31 -8.80 -0.50
CA LEU A 150 2.65 -8.33 0.70
C LEU A 150 2.18 -9.51 1.58
N ALA A 151 1.57 -10.54 0.96
CA ALA A 151 1.14 -11.75 1.66
C ALA A 151 2.32 -12.53 2.26
N PHE A 152 3.45 -12.61 1.55
CA PHE A 152 4.68 -13.18 2.06
C PHE A 152 5.21 -12.39 3.26
N TRP A 153 5.37 -11.07 3.10
CA TRP A 153 5.85 -10.19 4.16
C TRP A 153 5.01 -10.25 5.43
N LEU A 154 3.69 -10.29 5.32
CA LEU A 154 2.81 -10.38 6.50
C LEU A 154 3.02 -11.66 7.31
N ARG A 155 3.48 -12.73 6.67
CA ARG A 155 3.77 -14.02 7.33
C ARG A 155 5.22 -14.14 7.82
N ASP A 156 6.12 -13.33 7.25
CA ASP A 156 7.54 -13.34 7.61
C ASP A 156 7.71 -12.73 9.01
N PRO A 157 8.22 -13.50 10.00
CA PRO A 157 8.47 -13.00 11.33
C PRO A 157 9.78 -12.20 11.45
N SER A 158 10.57 -12.11 10.38
CA SER A 158 11.85 -11.42 10.38
C SER A 158 11.68 -9.93 10.74
N PRO A 159 12.59 -9.33 11.50
CA PRO A 159 12.52 -7.93 11.88
C PRO A 159 12.83 -6.98 10.71
N ASP A 160 13.47 -7.49 9.67
CA ASP A 160 13.86 -6.76 8.46
C ASP A 160 13.09 -7.24 7.23
N LEU A 161 13.37 -6.62 6.09
CA LEU A 161 12.73 -6.96 4.80
C LEU A 161 13.59 -7.87 3.92
N ALA A 162 14.75 -8.35 4.37
CA ALA A 162 15.69 -9.05 3.51
C ALA A 162 15.05 -10.23 2.76
N LYS A 163 14.40 -11.15 3.47
CA LYS A 163 13.71 -12.31 2.88
C LYS A 163 12.55 -11.91 1.97
N THR A 164 11.83 -10.86 2.35
CA THR A 164 10.71 -10.32 1.55
C THR A 164 11.21 -9.72 0.25
N LEU A 165 12.33 -8.99 0.27
CA LEU A 165 12.93 -8.42 -0.94
C LEU A 165 13.53 -9.50 -1.84
N GLU A 166 14.13 -10.55 -1.29
CA GLU A 166 14.53 -11.72 -2.07
C GLU A 166 13.33 -12.42 -2.73
N PHE A 167 12.21 -12.55 -2.03
CA PHE A 167 10.97 -13.06 -2.61
C PHE A 167 10.48 -12.18 -3.76
N LEU A 168 10.47 -10.86 -3.58
CA LEU A 168 10.12 -9.89 -4.62
C LEU A 168 11.03 -10.02 -5.84
N ASP A 169 12.34 -10.15 -5.65
CA ASP A 169 13.32 -10.32 -6.73
C ASP A 169 13.02 -11.56 -7.57
N ARG A 170 12.69 -12.68 -6.92
CA ARG A 170 12.25 -13.89 -7.63
C ARG A 170 10.98 -13.67 -8.44
N ARG A 171 9.96 -13.00 -7.89
CA ARG A 171 8.71 -12.71 -8.62
C ARG A 171 8.93 -11.80 -9.84
N LEU A 172 9.77 -10.79 -9.72
CA LEU A 172 10.14 -9.92 -10.83
C LEU A 172 10.92 -10.68 -11.92
N ALA A 173 11.84 -11.56 -11.53
CA ALA A 173 12.59 -12.38 -12.46
C ALA A 173 11.71 -13.41 -13.21
N ASP A 174 10.79 -14.07 -12.50
CA ASP A 174 9.84 -15.01 -13.11
C ASP A 174 8.97 -14.31 -14.16
N HIS A 175 8.46 -13.13 -13.85
CA HIS A 175 7.68 -12.33 -14.79
C HIS A 175 8.50 -11.95 -16.03
N ALA A 176 9.74 -11.51 -15.84
CA ALA A 176 10.63 -11.18 -16.96
C ALA A 176 10.95 -12.38 -17.87
N ARG A 177 11.01 -13.60 -17.32
CA ARG A 177 11.18 -14.83 -18.10
C ARG A 177 9.95 -15.16 -18.93
N LEU A 178 8.74 -15.06 -18.34
CA LEU A 178 7.49 -15.35 -19.04
C LEU A 178 7.30 -14.42 -20.26
N HIS A 179 7.61 -13.14 -20.13
CA HIS A 179 7.52 -12.18 -21.25
C HIS A 179 8.55 -12.40 -22.37
N ARG A 180 9.60 -13.18 -22.14
CA ARG A 180 10.54 -13.57 -23.21
C ARG A 180 10.09 -14.82 -23.97
N ILE A 181 9.20 -15.61 -23.39
CA ILE A 181 8.75 -16.90 -23.95
C ILE A 181 7.44 -16.72 -24.73
N ILE A 182 6.66 -15.71 -24.42
CA ILE A 182 5.38 -15.40 -25.08
C ILE A 182 5.56 -14.01 -25.73
N PRO A 183 5.83 -13.96 -27.05
CA PRO A 183 5.98 -12.72 -27.80
C PRO A 183 4.66 -11.97 -27.92
#